data_c59971b56bb2128a9663cc911b774502
#
_entry.id   c59971b56bb2128a9663cc911b774502
#
_cell.length_a   1.000
_cell.length_b   1.000
_cell.length_c   1.000
_cell.angle_alpha   90.00
_cell.angle_beta   90.00
_cell.angle_gamma   90.00
#
_symmetry.space_group_name_H-M   'P 1'
#
loop_
_entity.id
_entity.type
_entity.pdbx_description
1 polymer ?
#
loop_
_entity_poly.entity_id
_entity_poly.type
_entity_poly.pdbx_seq_one_letter_code
_entity_poly.pdbx_strand_id
1 'polypeptide(L)'
;MSSGMDSSILDTYLYEENNLLDQLDEMLVADEKNGDFSADDVNEIFRIMHTIKGSSAMMEFNSISTIAHHIEDVFFYIRDKGIETLDPEHKKELFNLSFST
;
A
#
# COMPACT_ATOMS: atom_id res chain seq x y z
N MET A 1 -2.91 -30.83 -8.10
CA MET A 1 -2.47 -30.03 -6.99
C MET A 1 -1.89 -28.74 -7.50
N SER A 2 -2.29 -27.68 -6.89
CA SER A 2 -1.73 -26.42 -7.27
C SER A 2 -0.24 -26.40 -6.91
N SER A 3 0.55 -25.84 -7.72
CA SER A 3 1.99 -25.62 -7.67
C SER A 3 2.58 -25.42 -6.27
N GLY A 4 2.30 -26.30 -5.34
CA GLY A 4 2.87 -26.26 -3.99
C GLY A 4 2.22 -25.30 -3.03
N MET A 5 1.19 -24.57 -3.44
CA MET A 5 0.51 -23.64 -2.53
C MET A 5 -0.59 -24.37 -1.77
N ASP A 6 -0.45 -24.42 -0.46
CA ASP A 6 -1.45 -24.95 0.44
C ASP A 6 -2.59 -23.93 0.59
N SER A 7 -3.84 -24.40 0.64
CA SER A 7 -4.98 -23.51 0.79
C SER A 7 -4.95 -22.75 2.11
N SER A 8 -4.38 -23.33 3.18
CA SER A 8 -4.24 -22.63 4.44
C SER A 8 -3.23 -21.49 4.37
N ILE A 9 -2.18 -21.63 3.57
CA ILE A 9 -1.22 -20.56 3.32
C ILE A 9 -1.89 -19.42 2.55
N LEU A 10 -2.67 -19.77 1.53
CA LEU A 10 -3.41 -18.78 0.75
C LEU A 10 -4.42 -18.06 1.62
N ASP A 11 -5.16 -18.78 2.45
CA ASP A 11 -6.15 -18.19 3.36
C ASP A 11 -5.48 -17.23 4.33
N THR A 12 -4.33 -17.60 4.88
CA THR A 12 -3.57 -16.73 5.78
C THR A 12 -3.11 -15.48 5.06
N TYR A 13 -2.58 -15.63 3.85
CA TYR A 13 -2.16 -14.50 3.04
C TYR A 13 -3.32 -13.53 2.79
N LEU A 14 -4.47 -14.04 2.36
CA LEU A 14 -5.63 -13.21 2.06
C LEU A 14 -6.14 -12.49 3.32
N TYR A 15 -6.15 -13.19 4.45
CA TYR A 15 -6.57 -12.60 5.73
C TYR A 15 -5.64 -11.44 6.12
N GLU A 16 -4.34 -11.66 6.06
CA GLU A 16 -3.35 -10.64 6.43
C GLU A 16 -3.40 -9.44 5.48
N GLU A 17 -3.50 -9.71 4.16
CA GLU A 17 -3.56 -8.63 3.18
C GLU A 17 -4.85 -7.81 3.33
N ASN A 18 -5.97 -8.46 3.61
CA ASN A 18 -7.23 -7.74 3.86
C ASN A 18 -7.11 -6.82 5.07
N ASN A 19 -6.46 -7.29 6.14
CA ASN A 19 -6.25 -6.46 7.32
C ASN A 19 -5.38 -5.23 7.00
N LEU A 20 -4.33 -5.42 6.23
CA LEU A 20 -3.46 -4.32 5.82
C LEU A 20 -4.18 -3.32 4.94
N LEU A 21 -4.99 -3.81 4.00
CA LEU A 21 -5.78 -2.94 3.13
C LEU A 21 -6.84 -2.17 3.90
N ASP A 22 -7.46 -2.78 4.90
CA ASP A 22 -8.43 -2.08 5.76
C ASP A 22 -7.76 -0.96 6.54
N GLN A 23 -6.57 -1.21 7.09
CA GLN A 23 -5.79 -0.18 7.78
C GLN A 23 -5.44 0.97 6.83
N LEU A 24 -5.04 0.63 5.63
CA LEU A 24 -4.70 1.61 4.60
C LEU A 24 -5.91 2.47 4.25
N ASP A 25 -7.06 1.84 4.03
CA ASP A 25 -8.30 2.55 3.72
C ASP A 25 -8.69 3.53 4.82
N GLU A 26 -8.60 3.12 6.07
CA GLU A 26 -8.92 3.98 7.21
C GLU A 26 -8.02 5.21 7.25
N MET A 27 -6.71 5.02 7.05
CA MET A 27 -5.77 6.13 7.03
C MET A 27 -6.03 7.07 5.86
N LEU A 28 -6.29 6.52 4.68
CA LEU A 28 -6.51 7.33 3.48
C LEU A 28 -7.78 8.15 3.58
N VAL A 29 -8.85 7.58 4.12
CA VAL A 29 -10.10 8.31 4.34
C VAL A 29 -9.87 9.47 5.31
N ALA A 30 -9.17 9.22 6.41
CA ALA A 30 -8.88 10.25 7.41
C ALA A 30 -7.99 11.35 6.82
N ASP A 31 -6.96 10.98 6.08
CA ASP A 31 -6.02 11.93 5.48
C ASP A 31 -6.68 12.76 4.39
N GLU A 32 -7.56 12.15 3.61
CA GLU A 32 -8.32 12.88 2.59
C GLU A 32 -9.22 13.94 3.23
N LYS A 33 -9.88 13.61 4.32
CA LYS A 33 -10.71 14.57 5.07
C LYS A 33 -9.88 15.71 5.61
N ASN A 34 -8.67 15.44 6.06
CA ASN A 34 -7.76 16.44 6.60
C ASN A 34 -7.03 17.22 5.50
N GLY A 35 -7.10 16.75 4.28
CA GLY A 35 -6.49 17.39 3.12
C GLY A 35 -5.00 17.13 2.96
N ASP A 36 -4.41 16.29 3.81
CA ASP A 36 -2.97 16.00 3.73
C ASP A 36 -2.62 14.71 4.47
N PHE A 37 -1.42 14.21 4.19
CA PHE A 37 -0.84 13.07 4.91
C PHE A 37 0.05 13.57 6.05
N SER A 38 -0.06 12.97 7.22
CA SER A 38 0.92 13.18 8.28
C SER A 38 2.20 12.40 7.98
N ALA A 39 3.31 12.82 8.61
CA ALA A 39 4.57 12.10 8.47
C ALA A 39 4.45 10.66 8.98
N ASP A 40 3.73 10.45 10.07
CA ASP A 40 3.51 9.12 10.63
C ASP A 40 2.70 8.25 9.67
N ASP A 41 1.68 8.82 9.02
CA ASP A 41 0.86 8.07 8.07
C ASP A 41 1.65 7.72 6.81
N VAL A 42 2.51 8.61 6.33
CA VAL A 42 3.40 8.32 5.20
C VAL A 42 4.30 7.12 5.53
N ASN A 43 4.88 7.11 6.72
CA ASN A 43 5.73 5.99 7.15
C ASN A 43 4.93 4.70 7.25
N GLU A 44 3.71 4.75 7.78
CA GLU A 44 2.87 3.57 7.93
C GLU A 44 2.43 3.02 6.57
N ILE A 45 2.06 3.88 5.64
CA ILE A 45 1.70 3.47 4.28
C ILE A 45 2.91 2.82 3.60
N PHE A 46 4.10 3.41 3.74
CA PHE A 46 5.31 2.83 3.21
C PHE A 46 5.54 1.41 3.74
N ARG A 47 5.35 1.21 5.05
CA ARG A 47 5.53 -0.09 5.69
C ARG A 47 4.50 -1.10 5.21
N ILE A 48 3.24 -0.68 5.08
CA ILE A 48 2.18 -1.55 4.57
C ILE A 48 2.51 -2.00 3.14
N MET A 49 2.90 -1.08 2.29
CA MET A 49 3.24 -1.42 0.91
C MET A 49 4.46 -2.34 0.82
N HIS A 50 5.45 -2.11 1.67
CA HIS A 50 6.62 -2.98 1.75
C HIS A 50 6.22 -4.41 2.14
N THR A 51 5.33 -4.53 3.11
CA THR A 51 4.83 -5.84 3.56
C THR A 51 4.05 -6.54 2.45
N ILE A 52 3.15 -5.83 1.79
CA ILE A 52 2.36 -6.39 0.68
C ILE A 52 3.27 -6.85 -0.46
N LYS A 53 4.26 -6.02 -0.80
CA LYS A 53 5.24 -6.37 -1.84
C LYS A 53 5.95 -7.68 -1.50
N GLY A 54 6.46 -7.80 -0.28
CA GLY A 54 7.19 -8.98 0.15
C GLY A 54 6.31 -10.22 0.21
N SER A 55 5.13 -10.11 0.82
CA SER A 55 4.18 -11.23 0.94
C SER A 55 3.71 -11.70 -0.43
N SER A 56 3.40 -10.76 -1.33
CA SER A 56 2.92 -11.10 -2.66
C SER A 56 4.00 -11.74 -3.51
N ALA A 57 5.25 -11.30 -3.36
CA ALA A 57 6.37 -11.93 -4.04
C ALA A 57 6.57 -13.38 -3.58
N MET A 58 6.45 -13.63 -2.28
CA MET A 58 6.55 -14.98 -1.73
C MET A 58 5.44 -15.90 -2.25
N MET A 59 4.25 -15.35 -2.49
CA MET A 59 3.12 -16.08 -3.05
C MET A 59 3.14 -16.12 -4.58
N GLU A 60 4.15 -15.56 -5.19
CA GLU A 60 4.30 -15.49 -6.66
C GLU A 60 3.20 -14.66 -7.33
N PHE A 61 2.59 -13.73 -6.61
CA PHE A 61 1.61 -12.80 -7.17
C PHE A 61 2.33 -11.56 -7.71
N ASN A 62 2.97 -11.73 -8.85
CA ASN A 62 3.89 -10.73 -9.40
C ASN A 62 3.23 -9.39 -9.74
N SER A 63 1.98 -9.42 -10.21
CA SER A 63 1.25 -8.18 -10.53
C SER A 63 1.01 -7.36 -9.29
N ILE A 64 0.57 -7.99 -8.20
CA ILE A 64 0.34 -7.32 -6.92
C ILE A 64 1.65 -6.80 -6.36
N SER A 65 2.70 -7.63 -6.40
CA SER A 65 4.02 -7.24 -5.92
C SER A 65 4.56 -6.03 -6.69
N THR A 66 4.38 -5.99 -7.99
CA THR A 66 4.82 -4.87 -8.83
C THR A 66 4.09 -3.59 -8.49
N ILE A 67 2.76 -3.65 -8.33
CA ILE A 67 1.95 -2.49 -7.96
C ILE A 67 2.36 -1.97 -6.58
N ALA A 68 2.49 -2.87 -5.61
CA ALA A 68 2.90 -2.51 -4.27
C ALA A 68 4.30 -1.87 -4.26
N HIS A 69 5.20 -2.37 -5.09
CA HIS A 69 6.54 -1.79 -5.22
C HIS A 69 6.49 -0.36 -5.76
N HIS A 70 5.67 -0.11 -6.77
CA HIS A 70 5.50 1.25 -7.29
C HIS A 70 4.96 2.20 -6.24
N ILE A 71 3.96 1.78 -5.48
CA ILE A 71 3.39 2.60 -4.41
C ILE A 71 4.43 2.82 -3.31
N GLU A 72 5.18 1.78 -2.95
CA GLU A 72 6.27 1.90 -1.98
C GLU A 72 7.28 2.97 -2.43
N ASP A 73 7.67 2.97 -3.70
CA ASP A 73 8.63 3.94 -4.23
C ASP A 73 8.09 5.36 -4.15
N VAL A 74 6.82 5.56 -4.47
CA VAL A 74 6.20 6.89 -4.36
C VAL A 74 6.23 7.38 -2.92
N PHE A 75 5.86 6.54 -1.97
CA PHE A 75 5.84 6.95 -0.57
C PHE A 75 7.24 7.06 0.02
N PHE A 76 8.20 6.31 -0.50
CA PHE A 76 9.61 6.51 -0.15
C PHE A 76 10.06 7.92 -0.56
N TYR A 77 9.71 8.33 -1.77
CA TYR A 77 10.04 9.67 -2.27
C TYR A 77 9.38 10.75 -1.40
N ILE A 78 8.10 10.58 -1.09
CA ILE A 78 7.37 11.54 -0.24
C ILE A 78 8.02 11.64 1.14
N ARG A 79 8.39 10.51 1.73
CA ARG A 79 9.04 10.49 3.04
C ARG A 79 10.39 11.20 3.01
N ASP A 80 11.15 10.99 1.95
CA ASP A 80 12.50 11.55 1.82
C ASP A 80 12.47 13.04 1.49
N LYS A 81 11.57 13.46 0.61
CA LYS A 81 11.51 14.83 0.09
C LYS A 81 10.51 15.71 0.81
N GLY A 82 9.61 15.12 1.58
CA GLY A 82 8.52 15.83 2.22
C GLY A 82 7.27 15.90 1.35
N ILE A 83 6.13 15.82 1.99
CA ILE A 83 4.84 15.79 1.28
C ILE A 83 4.55 17.13 0.60
N GLU A 84 5.15 18.20 1.07
CA GLU A 84 5.00 19.54 0.51
C GLU A 84 5.53 19.64 -0.92
N THR A 85 6.40 18.71 -1.34
CA THR A 85 6.93 18.69 -2.70
C THR A 85 5.92 18.18 -3.71
N LEU A 86 4.83 17.55 -3.24
CA LEU A 86 3.75 17.11 -4.11
C LEU A 86 2.80 18.26 -4.37
N ASP A 87 2.45 18.49 -5.62
CA ASP A 87 1.39 19.43 -5.93
C ASP A 87 0.01 18.81 -5.61
N PRO A 88 -1.06 19.62 -5.55
CA PRO A 88 -2.38 19.11 -5.20
C PRO A 88 -2.89 18.02 -6.14
N GLU A 89 -2.49 18.06 -7.40
CA GLU A 89 -2.90 17.07 -8.39
C GLU A 89 -2.27 15.71 -8.10
N HIS A 90 -0.98 15.68 -7.76
CA HIS A 90 -0.31 14.44 -7.41
C HIS A 90 -0.84 13.85 -6.11
N LYS A 91 -1.17 14.69 -5.12
CA LYS A 91 -1.80 14.22 -3.88
C LYS A 91 -3.14 13.56 -4.18
N LYS A 92 -3.92 14.17 -5.06
CA LYS A 92 -5.21 13.62 -5.47
C LYS A 92 -5.04 12.28 -6.19
N GLU A 93 -4.02 12.17 -7.04
CA GLU A 93 -3.72 10.91 -7.72
C GLU A 93 -3.36 9.80 -6.73
N LEU A 94 -2.62 10.11 -5.67
CA LEU A 94 -2.29 9.13 -4.63
C LEU A 94 -3.54 8.60 -3.95
N PHE A 95 -4.47 9.48 -3.58
CA PHE A 95 -5.73 9.06 -2.99
C PHE A 95 -6.54 8.22 -3.96
N ASN A 96 -6.64 8.64 -5.22
CA ASN A 96 -7.39 7.91 -6.24
C ASN A 96 -6.79 6.53 -6.53
N LEU A 97 -5.47 6.43 -6.57
CA LEU A 97 -4.78 5.18 -6.81
C LEU A 97 -5.12 4.13 -5.75
N SER A 98 -5.23 4.58 -4.50
CA SER A 98 -5.55 3.69 -3.39
C SER A 98 -7.01 3.24 -3.40
N PHE A 99 -7.91 4.09 -3.86
CA PHE A 99 -9.34 3.76 -3.92
C PHE A 99 -9.76 3.03 -5.18
N SER A 100 -8.93 3.00 -6.21
CA SER A 100 -9.28 2.35 -7.47
C SER A 100 -8.97 0.85 -7.48
N THR A 101 -8.37 0.34 -6.45
CA THR A 101 -8.15 -1.09 -6.30
C THR A 101 -9.26 -1.74 -5.46
#